data_ea156718f56f59cd40752ff8b1ee6ef5
#
_entry.id   ea156718f56f59cd40752ff8b1ee6ef5
#
_cell.length_a   1.000
_cell.length_b   1.000
_cell.length_c   1.000
_cell.angle_alpha   90.00
_cell.angle_beta   90.00
_cell.angle_gamma   90.00
#
_symmetry.space_group_name_H-M   'P 1'
#
loop_
_entity.id
_entity.type
_entity.pdbx_description
1 polymer ?
#
loop_
_entity_poly.entity_id
_entity_poly.type
_entity_poly.pdbx_seq_one_letter_code
_entity_poly.pdbx_strand_id
1 'polypeptide(L)'
;MPELDVSRLINFSKQIDYTSQDWLSFLSDMVDKIPQLTPEWTDYSPSDQGMVILELVSFVLDALSYRCDVIANEAYIQTAVLRKSVLNLAKMIDYTPAPAVSAVTDLMFTITPQSIDLVIPEGTQVSTQPTGGEESYVFETMKDLTIPAGQTTGMVAAIEGETKREILGSSTGLPAQFFELSFKPLSYAPDGTCSLEVYVTENGIEERWTLVPSLLDSKPFEKHCEIDIDESDIVTVNFGDNQNGKTPAPGMNNVRAVYRVGGGSHGNVGANKINRMVSNISEVSSVTNPVQAIGGVDRETVESIKRMAPRMLRTLWRAVTAEDYKTLAESLPGVAKATVLCAPPGQAAYWGQVNLYIAPEGGGLPTEELKNMVEEYFGDREMLTATTVVFDPVYVPVNVSLEVAVKENYMRLDIVNIVSETVQKFFSFPNVDFGQCVFTSDLVSAVDAIEGVRYVNLTVLSRDVTGVGNVIISANEIPVLGAYTPDVFGGIM
;
A
#
# COMPACT_ATOMS: atom_id res chain seq x y z
N MET A 1 2.85 41.03 -17.70
CA MET A 1 3.35 39.66 -17.91
C MET A 1 2.57 38.79 -16.95
N PRO A 2 2.01 37.65 -17.36
CA PRO A 2 1.42 36.76 -16.39
C PRO A 2 2.55 36.28 -15.47
N GLU A 3 2.35 36.46 -14.15
CA GLU A 3 3.19 35.85 -13.14
C GLU A 3 3.21 34.35 -13.40
N LEU A 4 4.38 33.81 -13.72
CA LEU A 4 4.60 32.37 -13.74
C LEU A 4 4.40 31.89 -12.30
N ASP A 5 3.26 31.24 -12.06
CA ASP A 5 2.93 30.65 -10.76
C ASP A 5 3.87 29.47 -10.50
N VAL A 6 5.02 29.78 -9.92
CA VAL A 6 6.05 28.81 -9.53
C VAL A 6 5.57 27.90 -8.41
N SER A 7 4.45 28.25 -7.73
CA SER A 7 3.86 27.46 -6.65
C SER A 7 3.23 26.14 -7.11
N ARG A 8 3.01 25.97 -8.43
CA ARG A 8 2.59 24.70 -9.04
C ARG A 8 3.71 23.69 -9.28
N LEU A 9 4.96 24.11 -9.11
CA LEU A 9 6.10 23.21 -9.10
C LEU A 9 6.20 22.57 -7.70
N ILE A 10 5.51 21.47 -7.54
CA ILE A 10 5.63 20.43 -6.50
C ILE A 10 6.20 20.94 -5.16
N ASN A 11 5.36 20.98 -4.15
CA ASN A 11 5.70 21.37 -2.79
C ASN A 11 6.58 20.29 -2.12
N PHE A 12 7.87 20.30 -2.37
CA PHE A 12 8.85 19.37 -1.77
C PHE A 12 9.21 19.83 -0.35
N SER A 13 8.32 19.61 0.60
CA SER A 13 8.49 20.03 2.00
C SER A 13 9.68 19.38 2.75
N LYS A 14 10.47 18.51 2.11
CA LYS A 14 11.62 17.80 2.71
C LYS A 14 12.82 17.69 1.77
N GLN A 15 12.94 18.54 0.78
CA GLN A 15 14.10 18.52 -0.10
C GLN A 15 15.35 19.00 0.63
N ILE A 16 16.44 18.26 0.45
CA ILE A 16 17.77 18.69 0.90
C ILE A 16 18.33 19.60 -0.18
N ASP A 17 18.80 20.78 0.22
CA ASP A 17 19.52 21.69 -0.63
C ASP A 17 20.99 21.27 -0.65
N TYR A 18 21.45 20.79 -1.80
CA TYR A 18 22.84 20.33 -1.99
C TYR A 18 23.76 21.42 -2.51
N THR A 19 23.24 22.47 -3.13
CA THR A 19 24.05 23.48 -3.81
C THR A 19 24.25 24.72 -2.96
N SER A 20 23.37 25.00 -2.03
CA SER A 20 23.38 26.21 -1.15
C SER A 20 23.50 27.52 -1.93
N GLN A 21 23.15 27.52 -3.22
CA GLN A 21 23.24 28.66 -4.11
C GLN A 21 21.89 29.02 -4.67
N ASP A 22 21.46 30.23 -4.38
CA ASP A 22 20.24 30.82 -4.86
C ASP A 22 20.52 31.98 -5.83
N TRP A 23 19.46 32.55 -6.37
CA TRP A 23 19.49 33.68 -7.27
C TRP A 23 20.35 34.85 -6.75
N LEU A 24 20.26 35.20 -5.46
CA LEU A 24 21.02 36.31 -4.87
C LEU A 24 22.49 35.99 -4.77
N SER A 25 22.87 34.77 -4.40
CA SER A 25 24.27 34.35 -4.31
C SER A 25 24.93 34.32 -5.68
N PHE A 26 24.25 33.79 -6.70
CA PHE A 26 24.76 33.84 -8.08
C PHE A 26 24.96 35.27 -8.60
N LEU A 27 23.99 36.16 -8.32
CA LEU A 27 24.09 37.56 -8.70
C LEU A 27 25.28 38.25 -8.01
N SER A 28 25.41 38.04 -6.68
CA SER A 28 26.53 38.59 -5.92
C SER A 28 27.85 38.12 -6.44
N ASP A 29 28.02 36.82 -6.68
CA ASP A 29 29.26 36.23 -7.21
C ASP A 29 29.64 36.79 -8.59
N MET A 30 28.63 37.05 -9.44
CA MET A 30 28.90 37.66 -10.76
C MET A 30 29.26 39.12 -10.64
N VAL A 31 28.59 39.88 -9.81
CA VAL A 31 28.91 41.30 -9.56
C VAL A 31 30.31 41.48 -8.99
N ASP A 32 30.71 40.63 -8.04
CA ASP A 32 32.04 40.67 -7.42
C ASP A 32 33.20 40.38 -8.44
N LYS A 33 32.89 39.72 -9.57
CA LYS A 33 33.85 39.44 -10.64
C LYS A 33 33.97 40.58 -11.67
N ILE A 34 32.96 41.47 -11.78
CA ILE A 34 32.97 42.56 -12.78
C ILE A 34 34.22 43.42 -12.67
N PRO A 35 34.66 43.90 -11.48
CA PRO A 35 35.84 44.76 -11.38
C PRO A 35 37.14 44.09 -11.87
N GLN A 36 37.19 42.75 -11.82
CA GLN A 36 38.34 41.97 -12.26
C GLN A 36 38.40 41.76 -13.79
N LEU A 37 37.20 41.65 -14.42
CA LEU A 37 37.03 41.36 -15.83
C LEU A 37 36.88 42.64 -16.67
N THR A 38 36.15 43.62 -16.17
CA THR A 38 35.79 44.87 -16.88
C THR A 38 35.84 46.04 -15.88
N PRO A 39 37.00 46.55 -15.53
CA PRO A 39 37.15 47.64 -14.55
C PRO A 39 36.48 48.93 -14.96
N GLU A 40 36.17 49.10 -16.22
CA GLU A 40 35.45 50.28 -16.80
C GLU A 40 33.96 50.28 -16.51
N TRP A 41 33.37 49.14 -16.13
CA TRP A 41 31.95 49.06 -15.77
C TRP A 41 31.77 49.38 -14.28
N THR A 42 31.25 50.56 -14.00
CA THR A 42 31.12 51.08 -12.63
C THR A 42 29.68 51.31 -12.21
N ASP A 43 28.71 51.21 -13.11
CA ASP A 43 27.30 51.34 -12.79
C ASP A 43 26.63 49.99 -12.48
N TYR A 44 26.30 49.75 -11.22
CA TYR A 44 25.66 48.54 -10.73
C TYR A 44 24.17 48.81 -10.36
N SER A 45 23.56 49.85 -10.93
CA SER A 45 22.14 50.12 -10.67
C SER A 45 21.23 49.08 -11.32
N PRO A 46 20.12 48.72 -10.72
CA PRO A 46 19.17 47.74 -11.29
C PRO A 46 18.58 48.17 -12.66
N SER A 47 18.74 49.42 -13.04
CA SER A 47 18.30 49.96 -14.33
C SER A 47 19.38 49.86 -15.44
N ASP A 48 20.60 49.49 -15.08
CA ASP A 48 21.68 49.23 -16.07
C ASP A 48 21.39 48.01 -16.89
N GLN A 49 21.56 48.07 -18.22
CA GLN A 49 21.27 46.95 -19.12
C GLN A 49 22.13 45.72 -18.83
N GLY A 50 23.40 45.93 -18.40
CA GLY A 50 24.30 44.85 -18.00
C GLY A 50 23.79 44.13 -16.75
N MET A 51 23.36 44.91 -15.74
CA MET A 51 22.78 44.35 -14.51
C MET A 51 21.53 43.55 -14.77
N VAL A 52 20.61 44.02 -15.63
CA VAL A 52 19.42 43.29 -16.04
C VAL A 52 19.77 41.92 -16.68
N ILE A 53 20.84 41.89 -17.51
CA ILE A 53 21.31 40.62 -18.11
C ILE A 53 21.86 39.67 -17.02
N LEU A 54 22.63 40.19 -16.07
CA LEU A 54 23.14 39.37 -14.94
C LEU A 54 22.01 38.84 -14.07
N GLU A 55 20.99 39.62 -13.80
CA GLU A 55 19.78 39.16 -13.07
C GLU A 55 19.06 38.03 -13.80
N LEU A 56 18.89 38.13 -15.13
CA LEU A 56 18.29 37.08 -15.95
C LEU A 56 19.14 35.80 -15.96
N VAL A 57 20.46 35.96 -16.04
CA VAL A 57 21.39 34.81 -15.96
C VAL A 57 21.37 34.17 -14.60
N SER A 58 21.36 34.97 -13.51
CA SER A 58 21.18 34.46 -12.13
C SER A 58 19.92 33.65 -11.96
N PHE A 59 18.80 34.13 -12.50
CA PHE A 59 17.53 33.40 -12.46
C PHE A 59 17.59 32.06 -13.19
N VAL A 60 18.26 32.01 -14.33
CA VAL A 60 18.47 30.74 -15.07
C VAL A 60 19.38 29.80 -14.28
N LEU A 61 20.44 30.31 -13.65
CA LEU A 61 21.35 29.51 -12.82
C LEU A 61 20.64 28.96 -11.58
N ASP A 62 19.79 29.74 -10.93
CA ASP A 62 18.94 29.29 -9.82
C ASP A 62 18.01 28.16 -10.24
N ALA A 63 17.34 28.31 -11.38
CA ALA A 63 16.49 27.25 -11.94
C ALA A 63 17.26 25.97 -12.28
N LEU A 64 18.51 26.08 -12.73
CA LEU A 64 19.40 24.93 -13.00
C LEU A 64 19.87 24.29 -11.68
N SER A 65 20.28 25.11 -10.70
CA SER A 65 20.66 24.65 -9.36
C SER A 65 19.54 23.85 -8.72
N TYR A 66 18.32 24.39 -8.72
CA TYR A 66 17.13 23.69 -8.24
C TYR A 66 16.91 22.34 -8.94
N ARG A 67 17.08 22.27 -10.27
CA ARG A 67 16.99 21.00 -10.99
C ARG A 67 18.06 19.99 -10.57
N CYS A 68 19.28 20.47 -10.30
CA CYS A 68 20.37 19.61 -9.78
C CYS A 68 19.99 19.05 -8.40
N ASP A 69 19.44 19.87 -7.53
CA ASP A 69 18.98 19.44 -6.20
C ASP A 69 17.85 18.41 -6.30
N VAL A 70 16.88 18.63 -7.19
CA VAL A 70 15.82 17.65 -7.46
C VAL A 70 16.41 16.32 -7.92
N ILE A 71 17.32 16.33 -8.90
CA ILE A 71 17.95 15.10 -9.41
C ILE A 71 18.76 14.41 -8.30
N ALA A 72 19.50 15.16 -7.49
CA ALA A 72 20.24 14.60 -6.36
C ALA A 72 19.33 13.98 -5.31
N ASN A 73 18.20 14.63 -4.97
CA ASN A 73 17.21 14.08 -4.05
C ASN A 73 16.55 12.81 -4.60
N GLU A 74 16.22 12.78 -5.90
CA GLU A 74 15.61 11.62 -6.55
C GLU A 74 16.57 10.43 -6.74
N ALA A 75 17.88 10.63 -6.57
CA ALA A 75 18.88 9.56 -6.66
C ALA A 75 18.95 8.65 -5.42
N TYR A 76 18.36 9.03 -4.31
CA TYR A 76 18.38 8.26 -3.06
C TYR A 76 16.98 7.91 -2.59
N ILE A 77 16.74 6.64 -2.24
CA ILE A 77 15.43 6.14 -1.83
C ILE A 77 14.84 6.89 -0.62
N GLN A 78 15.68 7.40 0.27
CA GLN A 78 15.26 8.15 1.47
C GLN A 78 14.67 9.53 1.12
N THR A 79 15.26 10.21 0.14
CA THR A 79 14.93 11.59 -0.24
C THR A 79 14.05 11.69 -1.48
N ALA A 80 14.00 10.64 -2.33
CA ALA A 80 13.17 10.62 -3.52
C ALA A 80 11.69 10.84 -3.19
N VAL A 81 11.00 11.67 -3.94
CA VAL A 81 9.59 12.03 -3.74
C VAL A 81 8.71 11.44 -4.83
N LEU A 82 9.22 11.38 -6.06
CA LEU A 82 8.50 10.84 -7.19
C LEU A 82 8.35 9.32 -7.06
N ARG A 83 7.13 8.81 -7.17
CA ARG A 83 6.85 7.37 -7.13
C ARG A 83 7.71 6.60 -8.14
N LYS A 84 7.87 7.14 -9.35
CA LYS A 84 8.71 6.54 -10.39
C LYS A 84 10.16 6.33 -9.94
N SER A 85 10.77 7.34 -9.33
CA SER A 85 12.14 7.24 -8.83
C SER A 85 12.27 6.19 -7.73
N VAL A 86 11.30 6.18 -6.78
CA VAL A 86 11.28 5.21 -5.69
C VAL A 86 11.09 3.78 -6.21
N LEU A 87 10.20 3.57 -7.19
CA LEU A 87 10.03 2.25 -7.83
C LEU A 87 11.30 1.79 -8.54
N ASN A 88 11.95 2.66 -9.30
CA ASN A 88 13.21 2.32 -9.99
C ASN A 88 14.33 1.98 -9.01
N LEU A 89 14.45 2.75 -7.91
CA LEU A 89 15.44 2.46 -6.86
C LEU A 89 15.12 1.17 -6.10
N ALA A 90 13.85 0.87 -5.86
CA ALA A 90 13.42 -0.39 -5.25
C ALA A 90 13.76 -1.59 -6.14
N LYS A 91 13.52 -1.50 -7.45
CA LYS A 91 13.90 -2.54 -8.42
C LYS A 91 15.42 -2.80 -8.45
N MET A 92 16.26 -1.79 -8.27
CA MET A 92 17.72 -1.97 -8.22
C MET A 92 18.19 -2.86 -7.06
N ILE A 93 17.39 -2.99 -6.02
CA ILE A 93 17.66 -3.84 -4.85
C ILE A 93 16.76 -5.09 -4.81
N ASP A 94 16.13 -5.42 -5.95
CA ASP A 94 15.24 -6.58 -6.13
C ASP A 94 14.00 -6.53 -5.20
N TYR A 95 13.54 -5.32 -4.87
CA TYR A 95 12.31 -5.13 -4.10
C TYR A 95 11.14 -4.84 -5.02
N THR A 96 10.15 -5.74 -5.03
CA THR A 96 8.89 -5.56 -5.76
C THR A 96 7.83 -5.04 -4.79
N PRO A 97 7.35 -3.80 -4.97
CA PRO A 97 6.30 -3.25 -4.12
C PRO A 97 5.01 -4.06 -4.21
N ALA A 98 4.31 -4.17 -3.08
CA ALA A 98 3.04 -4.88 -3.01
C ALA A 98 2.00 -4.21 -3.93
N PRO A 99 1.36 -4.99 -4.84
CA PRO A 99 0.30 -4.51 -5.71
C PRO A 99 -1.01 -4.32 -4.93
N ALA A 100 -2.01 -3.72 -5.58
CA ALA A 100 -3.37 -3.72 -5.06
C ALA A 100 -3.96 -5.12 -5.08
N VAL A 101 -4.63 -5.51 -3.99
CA VAL A 101 -5.26 -6.83 -3.82
C VAL A 101 -6.76 -6.67 -3.85
N SER A 102 -7.46 -7.58 -4.51
CA SER A 102 -8.92 -7.59 -4.60
C SER A 102 -9.58 -8.22 -3.38
N ALA A 103 -10.72 -7.66 -2.97
CA ALA A 103 -11.53 -8.22 -1.91
C ALA A 103 -12.26 -9.50 -2.35
N VAL A 104 -12.46 -10.42 -1.41
CA VAL A 104 -13.22 -11.66 -1.62
C VAL A 104 -14.41 -11.74 -0.68
N THR A 105 -15.48 -12.38 -1.15
CA THR A 105 -16.69 -12.64 -0.37
C THR A 105 -17.42 -13.87 -0.91
N ASP A 106 -18.33 -14.40 -0.11
CA ASP A 106 -19.27 -15.41 -0.58
C ASP A 106 -20.55 -14.75 -1.09
N LEU A 107 -21.01 -15.14 -2.26
CA LEU A 107 -22.27 -14.72 -2.85
C LEU A 107 -23.33 -15.82 -2.69
N MET A 108 -24.48 -15.45 -2.20
CA MET A 108 -25.65 -16.31 -2.15
C MET A 108 -26.61 -15.93 -3.27
N PHE A 109 -26.78 -16.86 -4.21
CA PHE A 109 -27.77 -16.73 -5.28
C PHE A 109 -29.07 -17.36 -4.87
N THR A 110 -30.18 -16.67 -5.11
CA THR A 110 -31.55 -17.22 -4.94
C THR A 110 -32.16 -17.35 -6.32
N ILE A 111 -32.66 -18.54 -6.62
CA ILE A 111 -33.23 -18.87 -7.93
C ILE A 111 -34.69 -19.24 -7.82
N THR A 112 -35.42 -19.11 -8.90
CA THR A 112 -36.75 -19.73 -9.03
C THR A 112 -36.59 -21.23 -9.11
N PRO A 113 -37.40 -22.03 -8.37
CA PRO A 113 -37.28 -23.49 -8.37
C PRO A 113 -37.27 -24.08 -9.78
N GLN A 114 -36.27 -24.87 -10.12
CA GLN A 114 -36.10 -25.50 -11.42
C GLN A 114 -36.28 -27.03 -11.31
N SER A 115 -36.69 -27.66 -12.42
CA SER A 115 -36.81 -29.12 -12.55
C SER A 115 -35.48 -29.79 -12.93
N ILE A 116 -34.48 -29.01 -13.32
CA ILE A 116 -33.16 -29.45 -13.73
C ILE A 116 -32.10 -28.62 -12.94
N ASP A 117 -30.91 -29.14 -12.87
CA ASP A 117 -29.79 -28.44 -12.24
C ASP A 117 -29.48 -27.13 -13.00
N LEU A 118 -29.33 -26.04 -12.28
CA LEU A 118 -28.92 -24.75 -12.84
C LEU A 118 -27.44 -24.55 -12.56
N VAL A 119 -26.67 -24.23 -13.62
CA VAL A 119 -25.26 -23.87 -13.51
C VAL A 119 -25.12 -22.35 -13.69
N ILE A 120 -24.59 -21.69 -12.68
CA ILE A 120 -24.15 -20.30 -12.75
C ILE A 120 -22.66 -20.35 -13.08
N PRO A 121 -22.24 -19.87 -14.26
CA PRO A 121 -20.86 -20.03 -14.70
C PRO A 121 -19.87 -19.15 -13.91
N GLU A 122 -18.61 -19.58 -13.88
CA GLU A 122 -17.48 -18.77 -13.45
C GLU A 122 -17.46 -17.45 -14.23
N GLY A 123 -17.02 -16.35 -13.56
CA GLY A 123 -17.03 -15.02 -14.17
C GLY A 123 -18.40 -14.36 -14.24
N THR A 124 -19.44 -14.91 -13.58
CA THR A 124 -20.72 -14.23 -13.45
C THR A 124 -20.58 -12.96 -12.64
N GLN A 125 -20.95 -11.82 -13.26
CA GLN A 125 -20.76 -10.49 -12.69
C GLN A 125 -21.96 -10.05 -11.86
N VAL A 126 -21.68 -9.57 -10.66
CA VAL A 126 -22.62 -8.93 -9.76
C VAL A 126 -22.02 -7.62 -9.25
N SER A 127 -22.82 -6.69 -8.79
CA SER A 127 -22.30 -5.41 -8.31
C SER A 127 -23.01 -4.88 -7.08
N THR A 128 -22.35 -3.92 -6.43
CA THR A 128 -22.98 -3.09 -5.42
C THR A 128 -23.99 -2.15 -6.08
N GLN A 129 -25.02 -1.77 -5.35
CA GLN A 129 -25.95 -0.74 -5.81
C GLN A 129 -25.42 0.63 -5.39
N PRO A 130 -25.12 1.55 -6.32
CA PRO A 130 -24.64 2.87 -5.98
C PRO A 130 -25.71 3.63 -5.18
N THR A 131 -25.32 4.18 -4.05
CA THR A 131 -26.18 4.99 -3.19
C THR A 131 -25.56 6.36 -3.04
N GLY A 132 -26.24 7.42 -3.48
CA GLY A 132 -25.82 8.79 -3.20
C GLY A 132 -24.58 9.30 -3.96
N GLY A 133 -24.22 8.70 -5.11
CA GLY A 133 -23.06 9.11 -5.93
C GLY A 133 -21.80 8.29 -5.68
N GLU A 134 -21.89 7.23 -4.91
CA GLU A 134 -20.82 6.24 -4.78
C GLU A 134 -20.64 5.45 -6.09
N GLU A 135 -19.42 4.97 -6.34
CA GLU A 135 -19.12 4.09 -7.46
C GLU A 135 -19.69 2.69 -7.23
N SER A 136 -20.02 1.99 -8.31
CA SER A 136 -20.49 0.60 -8.26
C SER A 136 -19.28 -0.32 -8.40
N TYR A 137 -19.06 -1.20 -7.44
CA TYR A 137 -17.98 -2.19 -7.47
C TYR A 137 -18.52 -3.53 -7.99
N VAL A 138 -17.80 -4.10 -8.95
CA VAL A 138 -18.14 -5.36 -9.60
C VAL A 138 -17.42 -6.50 -8.91
N PHE A 139 -18.13 -7.64 -8.74
CA PHE A 139 -17.58 -8.90 -8.25
C PHE A 139 -17.88 -10.00 -9.26
N GLU A 140 -16.95 -10.93 -9.43
CA GLU A 140 -17.09 -12.08 -10.31
C GLU A 140 -17.01 -13.39 -9.53
N THR A 141 -17.85 -14.37 -9.89
CA THR A 141 -17.77 -15.71 -9.31
C THR A 141 -16.46 -16.38 -9.69
N MET A 142 -15.81 -17.03 -8.74
CA MET A 142 -14.49 -17.68 -8.92
C MET A 142 -14.59 -19.10 -9.49
N LYS A 143 -15.79 -19.71 -9.47
CA LYS A 143 -16.02 -21.08 -9.96
C LYS A 143 -17.46 -21.20 -10.43
N ASP A 144 -17.71 -22.26 -11.22
CA ASP A 144 -19.08 -22.66 -11.57
C ASP A 144 -19.85 -23.05 -10.30
N LEU A 145 -21.07 -22.53 -10.16
CA LEU A 145 -22.00 -22.91 -9.09
C LEU A 145 -23.12 -23.75 -9.68
N THR A 146 -23.19 -25.03 -9.33
CA THR A 146 -24.32 -25.89 -9.68
C THR A 146 -25.32 -25.92 -8.54
N ILE A 147 -26.53 -25.45 -8.81
CA ILE A 147 -27.67 -25.52 -7.89
C ILE A 147 -28.57 -26.71 -8.31
N PRO A 148 -28.65 -27.79 -7.52
CA PRO A 148 -29.40 -28.99 -7.85
C PRO A 148 -30.90 -28.71 -8.02
N ALA A 149 -31.55 -29.51 -8.85
CA ALA A 149 -33.01 -29.45 -9.05
C ALA A 149 -33.78 -29.51 -7.71
N GLY A 150 -34.73 -28.57 -7.54
CA GLY A 150 -35.51 -28.43 -6.33
C GLY A 150 -34.90 -27.60 -5.20
N GLN A 151 -33.63 -27.24 -5.28
CA GLN A 151 -33.02 -26.23 -4.42
C GLN A 151 -33.28 -24.82 -4.95
N THR A 152 -33.32 -23.84 -4.04
CA THR A 152 -33.60 -22.43 -4.38
C THR A 152 -32.46 -21.51 -4.08
N THR A 153 -31.42 -21.99 -3.40
CA THR A 153 -30.24 -21.17 -3.02
C THR A 153 -28.97 -21.92 -3.26
N GLY A 154 -27.91 -21.20 -3.63
CA GLY A 154 -26.53 -21.70 -3.73
C GLY A 154 -25.55 -20.63 -3.33
N MET A 155 -24.39 -21.04 -2.81
CA MET A 155 -23.30 -20.13 -2.43
C MET A 155 -22.05 -20.42 -3.24
N VAL A 156 -21.34 -19.37 -3.61
CA VAL A 156 -20.06 -19.44 -4.33
C VAL A 156 -19.19 -18.26 -3.95
N ALA A 157 -17.88 -18.52 -3.86
CA ALA A 157 -16.88 -17.47 -3.64
C ALA A 157 -16.81 -16.53 -4.84
N ALA A 158 -16.66 -15.25 -4.57
CA ALA A 158 -16.51 -14.21 -5.57
C ALA A 158 -15.37 -13.26 -5.19
N ILE A 159 -14.76 -12.68 -6.19
CA ILE A 159 -13.65 -11.75 -6.06
C ILE A 159 -14.00 -10.43 -6.74
N GLU A 160 -13.59 -9.33 -6.15
CA GLU A 160 -13.78 -7.99 -6.71
C GLU A 160 -12.96 -7.81 -7.99
N GLY A 161 -13.54 -7.12 -8.95
CA GLY A 161 -12.95 -6.77 -10.23
C GLY A 161 -13.73 -7.26 -11.44
N GLU A 162 -13.26 -6.88 -12.61
CA GLU A 162 -13.84 -7.24 -13.91
C GLU A 162 -12.80 -7.86 -14.83
N THR A 163 -13.06 -9.07 -15.33
CA THR A 163 -12.18 -9.77 -16.25
C THR A 163 -12.23 -9.15 -17.65
N LYS A 164 -11.09 -8.64 -18.11
CA LYS A 164 -10.89 -8.11 -19.46
C LYS A 164 -10.18 -9.12 -20.35
N ARG A 165 -10.56 -9.13 -21.61
CA ARG A 165 -9.92 -9.93 -22.65
C ARG A 165 -9.60 -9.00 -23.80
N GLU A 166 -8.30 -8.83 -24.08
CA GLU A 166 -7.88 -7.92 -25.16
C GLU A 166 -6.76 -8.51 -26.01
N ILE A 167 -6.68 -8.02 -27.22
CA ILE A 167 -5.57 -8.27 -28.14
C ILE A 167 -4.56 -7.16 -27.89
N LEU A 168 -3.38 -7.51 -27.39
CA LEU A 168 -2.32 -6.56 -27.09
C LEU A 168 -1.66 -6.03 -28.36
N GLY A 169 -1.56 -6.88 -29.39
CA GLY A 169 -0.97 -6.47 -30.65
C GLY A 169 -0.42 -7.59 -31.51
N SER A 170 0.41 -7.19 -32.46
CA SER A 170 1.06 -8.06 -33.42
C SER A 170 2.53 -8.21 -33.08
N SER A 171 3.01 -9.44 -32.91
CA SER A 171 4.43 -9.67 -32.67
C SER A 171 5.21 -9.62 -33.99
N THR A 172 6.42 -9.06 -33.93
CA THR A 172 7.30 -8.90 -35.09
C THR A 172 8.35 -10.00 -35.21
N GLY A 173 8.51 -10.84 -34.19
CA GLY A 173 9.59 -11.84 -34.10
C GLY A 173 10.95 -11.23 -33.71
N LEU A 174 11.02 -9.92 -33.45
CA LEU A 174 12.24 -9.27 -32.98
C LEU A 174 12.45 -9.52 -31.49
N PRO A 175 13.69 -9.51 -30.98
CA PRO A 175 13.98 -9.65 -29.57
C PRO A 175 13.38 -8.52 -28.70
N ALA A 176 13.13 -8.81 -27.43
CA ALA A 176 12.73 -7.86 -26.40
C ALA A 176 11.51 -7.00 -26.77
N GLN A 177 10.46 -7.63 -27.27
CA GLN A 177 9.19 -6.97 -27.54
C GLN A 177 8.42 -6.75 -26.25
N PHE A 178 7.66 -5.66 -26.21
CA PHE A 178 6.79 -5.35 -25.08
C PHE A 178 5.40 -4.92 -25.58
N PHE A 179 4.39 -5.14 -24.71
CA PHE A 179 3.01 -4.76 -24.97
C PHE A 179 2.39 -4.20 -23.67
N GLU A 180 1.61 -3.13 -23.79
CA GLU A 180 0.94 -2.49 -22.67
C GLU A 180 -0.50 -2.98 -22.53
N LEU A 181 -0.98 -3.15 -21.29
CA LEU A 181 -2.38 -3.41 -20.99
C LEU A 181 -3.19 -2.10 -21.08
N SER A 182 -4.37 -2.17 -21.69
CA SER A 182 -5.23 -0.97 -21.84
C SER A 182 -5.99 -0.62 -20.57
N PHE A 183 -6.25 -1.59 -19.70
CA PHE A 183 -7.06 -1.39 -18.48
C PHE A 183 -6.22 -1.57 -17.22
N LYS A 184 -6.53 -0.76 -16.20
CA LYS A 184 -5.81 -0.70 -14.92
C LYS A 184 -6.75 -0.40 -13.76
N PRO A 185 -6.38 -0.71 -12.51
CA PRO A 185 -5.18 -1.46 -12.09
C PRO A 185 -5.32 -2.97 -12.35
N LEU A 186 -4.19 -3.67 -12.45
CA LEU A 186 -4.16 -5.13 -12.51
C LEU A 186 -4.49 -5.71 -11.13
N SER A 187 -5.47 -6.62 -11.08
CA SER A 187 -5.93 -7.26 -9.86
C SER A 187 -5.03 -8.43 -9.45
N TYR A 188 -4.76 -8.51 -8.17
CA TYR A 188 -4.13 -9.66 -7.52
C TYR A 188 -5.11 -10.29 -6.54
N ALA A 189 -5.07 -11.61 -6.42
CA ALA A 189 -5.82 -12.34 -5.42
C ALA A 189 -5.16 -12.19 -4.03
N PRO A 190 -5.90 -12.43 -2.92
CA PRO A 190 -5.36 -12.33 -1.57
C PRO A 190 -4.15 -13.23 -1.29
N ASP A 191 -4.01 -14.33 -2.03
CA ASP A 191 -2.85 -15.24 -1.98
C ASP A 191 -1.61 -14.71 -2.74
N GLY A 192 -1.68 -13.49 -3.30
CA GLY A 192 -0.63 -12.88 -4.10
C GLY A 192 -0.59 -13.34 -5.57
N THR A 193 -1.52 -14.21 -5.99
CA THR A 193 -1.57 -14.68 -7.37
C THR A 193 -2.01 -13.56 -8.31
N CYS A 194 -1.19 -13.32 -9.36
CA CYS A 194 -1.52 -12.38 -10.42
C CYS A 194 -2.63 -12.95 -11.31
N SER A 195 -3.64 -12.13 -11.62
CA SER A 195 -4.75 -12.54 -12.49
C SER A 195 -4.42 -12.56 -14.00
N LEU A 196 -3.22 -12.10 -14.38
CA LEU A 196 -2.82 -11.97 -15.78
C LEU A 196 -2.43 -13.30 -16.41
N GLU A 197 -3.06 -13.61 -17.51
CA GLU A 197 -2.71 -14.70 -18.41
C GLU A 197 -2.38 -14.15 -19.80
N VAL A 198 -1.22 -14.47 -20.30
CA VAL A 198 -0.73 -14.04 -21.61
C VAL A 198 -0.73 -15.22 -22.56
N TYR A 199 -1.29 -15.00 -23.75
CA TYR A 199 -1.40 -16.00 -24.79
C TYR A 199 -0.76 -15.48 -26.07
N VAL A 200 -0.02 -16.36 -26.75
CA VAL A 200 0.52 -16.06 -28.08
C VAL A 200 0.07 -17.13 -29.04
N THR A 201 -0.49 -16.72 -30.17
CA THR A 201 -0.89 -17.63 -31.25
C THR A 201 0.27 -17.83 -32.21
N GLU A 202 0.79 -19.05 -32.27
CA GLU A 202 1.83 -19.46 -33.21
C GLU A 202 1.28 -20.56 -34.14
N ASN A 203 1.39 -20.41 -35.45
CA ASN A 203 0.88 -21.40 -36.45
C ASN A 203 -0.60 -21.81 -36.25
N GLY A 204 -1.43 -20.89 -35.76
CA GLY A 204 -2.85 -21.13 -35.51
C GLY A 204 -3.13 -21.88 -34.18
N ILE A 205 -2.13 -22.14 -33.38
CA ILE A 205 -2.26 -22.72 -32.05
C ILE A 205 -2.03 -21.61 -31.03
N GLU A 206 -3.00 -21.42 -30.13
CA GLU A 206 -2.88 -20.48 -29.02
C GLU A 206 -2.18 -21.18 -27.86
N GLU A 207 -1.11 -20.61 -27.36
CA GLU A 207 -0.31 -21.15 -26.26
C GLU A 207 -0.18 -20.13 -25.14
N ARG A 208 -0.34 -20.59 -23.90
CA ARG A 208 -0.17 -19.76 -22.70
C ARG A 208 1.33 -19.60 -22.42
N TRP A 209 1.73 -18.36 -22.14
CA TRP A 209 3.05 -18.00 -21.66
C TRP A 209 3.05 -17.88 -20.15
N THR A 210 4.13 -18.34 -19.52
CA THR A 210 4.26 -18.35 -18.07
C THR A 210 4.81 -17.00 -17.61
N LEU A 211 4.09 -16.36 -16.68
CA LEU A 211 4.56 -15.15 -16.02
C LEU A 211 5.66 -15.52 -15.03
N VAL A 212 6.81 -14.86 -15.13
CA VAL A 212 7.97 -15.01 -14.25
C VAL A 212 8.37 -13.68 -13.63
N PRO A 213 8.96 -13.65 -12.43
CA PRO A 213 9.41 -12.41 -11.80
C PRO A 213 10.52 -11.69 -12.59
N SER A 214 11.40 -12.47 -13.26
CA SER A 214 12.47 -11.96 -14.11
C SER A 214 12.78 -12.93 -15.24
N LEU A 215 13.04 -12.39 -16.42
CA LEU A 215 13.46 -13.17 -17.60
C LEU A 215 14.94 -13.59 -17.53
N LEU A 216 15.75 -13.04 -16.64
CA LEU A 216 17.18 -13.31 -16.54
C LEU A 216 17.52 -14.78 -16.34
N ASP A 217 16.68 -15.52 -15.63
CA ASP A 217 16.87 -16.95 -15.35
C ASP A 217 16.20 -17.86 -16.38
N SER A 218 15.55 -17.30 -17.39
CA SER A 218 14.80 -18.04 -18.39
C SER A 218 15.71 -18.56 -19.52
N LYS A 219 15.49 -19.80 -19.94
CA LYS A 219 16.22 -20.38 -21.07
C LYS A 219 15.69 -19.87 -22.41
N PRO A 220 16.49 -19.90 -23.48
CA PRO A 220 16.13 -19.35 -24.79
C PRO A 220 14.84 -19.89 -25.45
N PHE A 221 14.41 -21.09 -25.05
CA PHE A 221 13.22 -21.76 -25.61
C PHE A 221 12.00 -21.74 -24.69
N GLU A 222 12.14 -21.22 -23.47
CA GLU A 222 11.04 -21.15 -22.50
C GLU A 222 10.09 -19.99 -22.84
N LYS A 223 8.79 -20.28 -22.85
CA LYS A 223 7.72 -19.32 -23.14
C LYS A 223 7.39 -18.52 -21.87
N HIS A 224 8.33 -17.69 -21.48
CA HIS A 224 8.22 -16.84 -20.31
C HIS A 224 8.01 -15.39 -20.71
N CYS A 225 7.25 -14.68 -19.91
CA CYS A 225 7.09 -13.23 -19.97
C CYS A 225 7.20 -12.65 -18.55
N GLU A 226 7.64 -11.43 -18.45
CA GLU A 226 7.66 -10.66 -17.20
C GLU A 226 6.76 -9.43 -17.32
N ILE A 227 6.31 -8.90 -16.19
CA ILE A 227 5.54 -7.65 -16.16
C ILE A 227 6.31 -6.56 -15.45
N ASP A 228 6.12 -5.37 -15.94
CA ASP A 228 6.53 -4.13 -15.30
C ASP A 228 5.31 -3.25 -15.06
N ILE A 229 5.17 -2.70 -13.85
CA ILE A 229 4.08 -1.80 -13.47
C ILE A 229 4.67 -0.42 -13.22
N ASP A 230 4.17 0.58 -13.94
CA ASP A 230 4.63 1.94 -13.82
C ASP A 230 3.96 2.70 -12.65
N GLU A 231 4.34 3.96 -12.48
CA GLU A 231 3.78 4.85 -11.45
C GLU A 231 2.27 5.11 -11.59
N SER A 232 1.76 4.93 -12.82
CA SER A 232 0.36 5.14 -13.19
C SER A 232 -0.46 3.87 -13.23
N ASP A 233 0.07 2.75 -12.72
CA ASP A 233 -0.50 1.40 -12.76
C ASP A 233 -0.70 0.84 -14.19
N ILE A 234 0.04 1.36 -15.16
CA ILE A 234 0.10 0.78 -16.51
C ILE A 234 1.02 -0.44 -16.42
N VAL A 235 0.51 -1.56 -16.88
CA VAL A 235 1.24 -2.83 -16.90
C VAL A 235 1.81 -3.06 -18.29
N THR A 236 3.12 -3.28 -18.36
CA THR A 236 3.83 -3.64 -19.59
C THR A 236 4.23 -5.11 -19.51
N VAL A 237 3.86 -5.90 -20.48
CA VAL A 237 4.26 -7.31 -20.64
C VAL A 237 5.50 -7.35 -21.52
N ASN A 238 6.62 -7.81 -20.98
CA ASN A 238 7.91 -7.94 -21.66
C ASN A 238 8.16 -9.39 -22.06
N PHE A 239 8.65 -9.60 -23.27
CA PHE A 239 9.01 -10.91 -23.81
C PHE A 239 10.53 -11.08 -23.96
N GLY A 240 10.97 -12.33 -23.99
CA GLY A 240 12.37 -12.68 -24.11
C GLY A 240 13.04 -12.26 -25.42
N ASP A 241 14.36 -12.37 -25.42
CA ASP A 241 15.24 -11.99 -26.53
C ASP A 241 15.89 -13.19 -27.25
N ASN A 242 15.42 -14.42 -26.96
CA ASN A 242 16.01 -15.71 -27.36
C ASN A 242 17.36 -16.03 -26.70
N GLN A 243 17.77 -15.25 -25.70
CA GLN A 243 18.84 -15.60 -24.75
C GLN A 243 18.20 -15.83 -23.37
N ASN A 244 17.37 -14.88 -22.94
CA ASN A 244 16.61 -14.89 -21.71
C ASN A 244 15.11 -14.98 -22.06
N GLY A 245 14.59 -16.21 -22.21
CA GLY A 245 13.24 -16.46 -22.64
C GLY A 245 13.06 -16.41 -24.18
N LYS A 246 12.04 -17.08 -24.66
CA LYS A 246 11.69 -17.16 -26.08
C LYS A 246 11.11 -15.83 -26.57
N THR A 247 11.42 -15.45 -27.82
CA THR A 247 10.74 -14.35 -28.53
C THR A 247 9.45 -14.89 -29.17
N PRO A 248 8.30 -14.17 -29.06
CA PRO A 248 7.07 -14.56 -29.74
C PRO A 248 7.24 -14.53 -31.26
N ALA A 249 6.73 -15.56 -31.95
CA ALA A 249 6.81 -15.65 -33.40
C ALA A 249 6.04 -14.53 -34.08
N PRO A 250 6.46 -14.05 -35.26
CA PRO A 250 5.77 -12.96 -35.95
C PRO A 250 4.34 -13.36 -36.31
N GLY A 251 3.40 -12.48 -36.07
CA GLY A 251 1.99 -12.73 -36.34
C GLY A 251 1.14 -11.47 -36.19
N MET A 252 0.04 -11.39 -36.95
CA MET A 252 -0.88 -10.26 -36.81
C MET A 252 -1.88 -10.53 -35.68
N ASN A 253 -1.99 -9.59 -34.74
CA ASN A 253 -2.91 -9.66 -33.57
C ASN A 253 -2.81 -11.00 -32.82
N ASN A 254 -1.59 -11.52 -32.72
CA ASN A 254 -1.32 -12.85 -32.18
C ASN A 254 -0.95 -12.84 -30.69
N VAL A 255 -0.81 -11.67 -30.06
CA VAL A 255 -0.59 -11.55 -28.62
C VAL A 255 -1.89 -11.11 -27.95
N ARG A 256 -2.38 -11.90 -27.01
CA ARG A 256 -3.62 -11.69 -26.28
C ARG A 256 -3.40 -11.79 -24.77
N ALA A 257 -4.11 -10.97 -24.03
CA ALA A 257 -4.15 -11.05 -22.57
C ALA A 257 -5.57 -11.28 -22.05
N VAL A 258 -5.65 -12.02 -20.95
CA VAL A 258 -6.84 -12.16 -20.12
C VAL A 258 -6.43 -11.82 -18.70
N TYR A 259 -7.08 -10.83 -18.09
CA TYR A 259 -6.74 -10.38 -16.75
C TYR A 259 -7.91 -9.69 -16.09
N ARG A 260 -7.88 -9.61 -14.76
CA ARG A 260 -8.89 -8.90 -13.99
C ARG A 260 -8.39 -7.50 -13.64
N VAL A 261 -9.30 -6.54 -13.78
CA VAL A 261 -9.10 -5.13 -13.40
C VAL A 261 -9.86 -4.88 -12.11
N GLY A 262 -9.18 -4.41 -11.09
CA GLY A 262 -9.75 -4.18 -9.76
C GLY A 262 -8.65 -4.19 -8.69
N GLY A 263 -9.05 -4.28 -7.43
CA GLY A 263 -8.15 -4.28 -6.28
C GLY A 263 -8.13 -2.95 -5.56
N GLY A 264 -7.99 -3.03 -4.25
CA GLY A 264 -7.95 -1.90 -3.34
C GLY A 264 -8.94 -2.04 -2.18
N SER A 265 -8.77 -1.20 -1.19
CA SER A 265 -9.59 -1.18 0.03
C SER A 265 -11.07 -0.89 -0.23
N HIS A 266 -11.41 -0.26 -1.36
CA HIS A 266 -12.77 0.03 -1.78
C HIS A 266 -13.61 -1.23 -2.06
N GLY A 267 -12.96 -2.36 -2.37
CA GLY A 267 -13.62 -3.65 -2.53
C GLY A 267 -14.15 -4.25 -1.21
N ASN A 268 -13.72 -3.75 -0.05
CA ASN A 268 -14.16 -4.22 1.26
C ASN A 268 -15.55 -3.68 1.60
N VAL A 269 -16.57 -4.23 0.98
CA VAL A 269 -17.97 -3.81 1.16
C VAL A 269 -18.66 -4.59 2.25
N GLY A 270 -19.56 -3.93 2.99
CA GLY A 270 -20.34 -4.57 4.07
C GLY A 270 -21.28 -5.66 3.59
N ALA A 271 -21.78 -6.48 4.53
CA ALA A 271 -22.76 -7.52 4.25
C ALA A 271 -24.04 -6.95 3.60
N ASN A 272 -24.65 -7.70 2.69
CA ASN A 272 -25.89 -7.39 1.95
C ASN A 272 -25.81 -6.13 1.05
N LYS A 273 -24.61 -5.71 0.67
CA LYS A 273 -24.40 -4.55 -0.23
C LYS A 273 -24.24 -4.95 -1.70
N ILE A 274 -23.86 -6.19 -2.00
CA ILE A 274 -23.73 -6.73 -3.34
C ILE A 274 -25.08 -7.39 -3.69
N ASN A 275 -25.94 -6.67 -4.39
CA ASN A 275 -27.32 -7.08 -4.58
C ASN A 275 -27.86 -6.86 -6.00
N ARG A 276 -26.98 -6.49 -6.95
CA ARG A 276 -27.35 -6.23 -8.33
C ARG A 276 -26.66 -7.23 -9.26
N MET A 277 -27.46 -7.94 -10.06
CA MET A 277 -26.93 -8.74 -11.18
C MET A 277 -26.49 -7.81 -12.31
N VAL A 278 -25.26 -8.02 -12.80
CA VAL A 278 -24.73 -7.40 -14.02
C VAL A 278 -24.87 -8.37 -15.19
N SER A 279 -24.46 -9.63 -14.99
CA SER A 279 -24.74 -10.72 -15.94
C SER A 279 -26.22 -11.08 -15.92
N ASN A 280 -26.82 -11.24 -17.10
CA ASN A 280 -28.24 -11.57 -17.20
C ASN A 280 -28.45 -13.09 -17.20
N ILE A 281 -28.90 -13.64 -16.07
CA ILE A 281 -29.30 -15.03 -15.91
C ILE A 281 -30.77 -15.02 -15.47
N SER A 282 -31.66 -15.46 -16.36
CA SER A 282 -33.14 -15.30 -16.18
C SER A 282 -33.69 -16.05 -15.00
N GLU A 283 -33.04 -17.13 -14.58
CA GLU A 283 -33.47 -18.02 -13.49
C GLU A 283 -33.09 -17.50 -12.11
N VAL A 284 -32.14 -16.53 -12.02
CA VAL A 284 -31.71 -15.90 -10.77
C VAL A 284 -32.69 -14.80 -10.38
N SER A 285 -33.32 -14.92 -9.24
CA SER A 285 -34.25 -13.93 -8.71
C SER A 285 -33.58 -12.85 -7.87
N SER A 286 -32.51 -13.19 -7.13
CA SER A 286 -31.72 -12.24 -6.35
C SER A 286 -30.35 -12.79 -6.02
N VAL A 287 -29.42 -11.88 -5.73
CA VAL A 287 -28.07 -12.18 -5.25
C VAL A 287 -27.80 -11.32 -4.03
N THR A 288 -27.04 -11.83 -3.07
CA THR A 288 -26.54 -11.05 -1.93
C THR A 288 -25.25 -11.64 -1.39
N ASN A 289 -24.45 -10.81 -0.71
CA ASN A 289 -23.30 -11.26 0.08
C ASN A 289 -23.73 -11.34 1.57
N PRO A 290 -23.94 -12.52 2.14
CA PRO A 290 -24.35 -12.64 3.55
C PRO A 290 -23.27 -12.18 4.52
N VAL A 291 -22.01 -12.25 4.11
CA VAL A 291 -20.82 -11.83 4.85
C VAL A 291 -20.18 -10.62 4.16
N GLN A 292 -19.53 -9.75 4.91
CA GLN A 292 -18.77 -8.64 4.33
C GLN A 292 -17.65 -9.14 3.42
N ALA A 293 -17.36 -8.39 2.36
CA ALA A 293 -16.17 -8.61 1.54
C ALA A 293 -14.93 -8.11 2.29
N ILE A 294 -13.87 -8.90 2.27
CA ILE A 294 -12.62 -8.63 3.00
C ILE A 294 -11.40 -8.95 2.13
N GLY A 295 -10.22 -8.49 2.56
CA GLY A 295 -8.94 -8.79 1.90
C GLY A 295 -8.56 -7.81 0.80
N GLY A 296 -9.40 -6.81 0.50
CA GLY A 296 -9.04 -5.73 -0.41
C GLY A 296 -8.02 -4.80 0.22
N VAL A 297 -6.87 -4.62 -0.45
CA VAL A 297 -5.75 -3.80 0.03
C VAL A 297 -5.29 -2.88 -1.08
N ASP A 298 -5.01 -1.61 -0.74
CA ASP A 298 -4.47 -0.66 -1.69
C ASP A 298 -3.00 -0.98 -2.01
N ARG A 299 -2.54 -0.56 -3.18
CA ARG A 299 -1.13 -0.69 -3.54
C ARG A 299 -0.22 -0.02 -2.52
N GLU A 300 0.98 -0.55 -2.35
CA GLU A 300 1.96 -0.03 -1.41
C GLU A 300 2.28 1.46 -1.65
N THR A 301 2.29 2.23 -0.56
CA THR A 301 2.57 3.67 -0.59
C THR A 301 4.08 3.92 -0.74
N VAL A 302 4.43 5.12 -1.24
CA VAL A 302 5.85 5.54 -1.39
C VAL A 302 6.58 5.49 -0.04
N GLU A 303 5.91 5.91 1.04
CA GLU A 303 6.48 5.89 2.39
C GLU A 303 6.74 4.47 2.88
N SER A 304 5.84 3.54 2.58
CA SER A 304 6.02 2.12 2.91
C SER A 304 7.20 1.53 2.14
N ILE A 305 7.28 1.75 0.81
CA ILE A 305 8.40 1.29 -0.02
C ILE A 305 9.74 1.79 0.53
N LYS A 306 9.84 3.09 0.86
CA LYS A 306 11.05 3.68 1.45
C LYS A 306 11.47 3.04 2.77
N ARG A 307 10.50 2.59 3.56
CA ARG A 307 10.73 1.92 4.83
C ARG A 307 11.09 0.45 4.64
N MET A 308 10.36 -0.25 3.78
CA MET A 308 10.45 -1.71 3.64
C MET A 308 11.61 -2.14 2.73
N ALA A 309 11.83 -1.48 1.60
CA ALA A 309 12.86 -1.89 0.64
C ALA A 309 14.28 -1.98 1.26
N PRO A 310 14.76 -1.00 2.09
CA PRO A 310 16.06 -1.15 2.76
C PRO A 310 16.09 -2.27 3.83
N ARG A 311 14.94 -2.56 4.48
CA ARG A 311 14.83 -3.64 5.45
C ARG A 311 14.93 -5.00 4.78
N MET A 312 14.17 -5.19 3.68
CA MET A 312 14.21 -6.42 2.88
C MET A 312 15.60 -6.70 2.33
N LEU A 313 16.33 -5.69 1.87
CA LEU A 313 17.73 -5.85 1.45
C LEU A 313 18.62 -6.37 2.59
N ARG A 314 18.38 -5.96 3.85
CA ARG A 314 19.14 -6.45 5.00
C ARG A 314 18.85 -7.91 5.32
N THR A 315 17.61 -8.36 5.15
CA THR A 315 17.22 -9.76 5.43
C THR A 315 17.78 -10.73 4.38
N LEU A 316 18.14 -10.26 3.19
CA LEU A 316 18.52 -11.08 2.04
C LEU A 316 17.51 -12.22 1.78
N TRP A 317 16.23 -11.96 2.03
CA TRP A 317 15.11 -12.89 1.88
C TRP A 317 15.21 -14.16 2.76
N ARG A 318 15.96 -14.08 3.87
CA ARG A 318 16.15 -15.17 4.83
C ARG A 318 15.79 -14.73 6.23
N ALA A 319 15.15 -15.62 6.97
CA ALA A 319 14.76 -15.40 8.36
C ALA A 319 15.83 -15.99 9.30
N VAL A 320 16.69 -15.15 9.84
CA VAL A 320 17.78 -15.52 10.76
C VAL A 320 17.64 -14.82 12.11
N THR A 321 17.38 -13.52 12.09
CA THR A 321 17.18 -12.71 13.29
C THR A 321 15.70 -12.42 13.53
N ALA A 322 15.33 -12.05 14.75
CA ALA A 322 13.96 -11.65 15.08
C ALA A 322 13.44 -10.50 14.18
N GLU A 323 14.34 -9.57 13.83
CA GLU A 323 13.99 -8.46 12.94
C GLU A 323 13.76 -8.93 11.48
N ASP A 324 14.48 -9.98 11.02
CA ASP A 324 14.24 -10.56 9.70
C ASP A 324 12.85 -11.21 9.64
N TYR A 325 12.49 -12.03 10.65
CA TYR A 325 11.15 -12.62 10.74
C TYR A 325 10.06 -11.56 10.74
N LYS A 326 10.23 -10.50 11.55
CA LYS A 326 9.30 -9.37 11.60
C LYS A 326 9.16 -8.71 10.23
N THR A 327 10.28 -8.37 9.59
CA THR A 327 10.30 -7.68 8.29
C THR A 327 9.68 -8.52 7.18
N LEU A 328 10.01 -9.81 7.13
CA LEU A 328 9.46 -10.75 6.16
C LEU A 328 7.96 -10.98 6.36
N ALA A 329 7.50 -11.10 7.62
CA ALA A 329 6.08 -11.21 7.90
C ALA A 329 5.30 -9.95 7.50
N GLU A 330 5.82 -8.76 7.84
CA GLU A 330 5.22 -7.47 7.48
C GLU A 330 5.24 -7.18 5.97
N SER A 331 6.01 -7.95 5.18
CA SER A 331 5.98 -7.85 3.71
C SER A 331 4.86 -8.63 3.05
N LEU A 332 4.21 -9.53 3.80
CA LEU A 332 3.11 -10.33 3.27
C LEU A 332 1.79 -9.55 3.25
N PRO A 333 1.00 -9.69 2.19
CA PRO A 333 -0.31 -9.08 2.12
C PRO A 333 -1.19 -9.57 3.27
N GLY A 334 -1.93 -8.67 3.90
CA GLY A 334 -2.80 -8.98 5.02
C GLY A 334 -2.13 -8.96 6.40
N VAL A 335 -0.80 -8.85 6.49
CA VAL A 335 -0.06 -8.68 7.75
C VAL A 335 0.36 -7.23 7.91
N ALA A 336 -0.24 -6.52 8.86
CA ALA A 336 0.13 -5.13 9.13
C ALA A 336 1.28 -4.99 10.11
N LYS A 337 1.36 -5.88 11.12
CA LYS A 337 2.37 -5.85 12.17
C LYS A 337 2.75 -7.25 12.59
N ALA A 338 4.02 -7.44 12.91
CA ALA A 338 4.54 -8.70 13.40
C ALA A 338 5.53 -8.49 14.55
N THR A 339 5.65 -9.50 15.41
CA THR A 339 6.70 -9.57 16.44
C THR A 339 7.09 -11.01 16.69
N VAL A 340 8.32 -11.22 17.11
CA VAL A 340 8.87 -12.54 17.38
C VAL A 340 9.26 -12.65 18.84
N LEU A 341 8.82 -13.72 19.47
CA LEU A 341 9.30 -14.13 20.79
C LEU A 341 10.13 -15.40 20.65
N CYS A 342 11.42 -15.27 20.83
CA CYS A 342 12.28 -16.45 21.00
C CYS A 342 11.98 -17.11 22.34
N ALA A 343 12.04 -18.44 22.37
CA ALA A 343 11.85 -19.18 23.63
C ALA A 343 12.81 -18.71 24.72
N PRO A 344 12.36 -18.63 25.99
CA PRO A 344 13.23 -18.29 27.09
C PRO A 344 14.39 -19.29 27.19
N PRO A 345 15.63 -18.83 27.51
CA PRO A 345 16.76 -19.71 27.69
C PRO A 345 16.46 -20.80 28.73
N GLY A 346 16.72 -22.06 28.42
CA GLY A 346 16.59 -23.17 29.36
C GLY A 346 15.30 -24.00 29.27
N GLN A 347 14.38 -23.69 28.40
CA GLN A 347 13.20 -24.53 28.14
C GLN A 347 13.42 -25.40 26.91
N ALA A 348 13.80 -26.66 27.12
CA ALA A 348 14.12 -27.62 26.04
C ALA A 348 12.95 -27.92 25.08
N ALA A 349 11.71 -27.66 25.49
CA ALA A 349 10.52 -27.88 24.66
C ALA A 349 10.37 -26.90 23.49
N TYR A 350 11.13 -25.80 23.47
CA TYR A 350 11.03 -24.73 22.48
C TYR A 350 12.28 -24.59 21.60
N TRP A 351 13.23 -25.53 21.68
CA TRP A 351 14.43 -25.48 20.87
C TRP A 351 14.07 -25.58 19.38
N GLY A 352 14.49 -24.56 18.61
CA GLY A 352 14.20 -24.48 17.19
C GLY A 352 12.82 -23.92 16.84
N GLN A 353 11.96 -23.64 17.81
CA GLN A 353 10.67 -23.00 17.54
C GLN A 353 10.78 -21.47 17.61
N VAL A 354 10.28 -20.80 16.57
CA VAL A 354 10.13 -19.36 16.48
C VAL A 354 8.65 -19.00 16.61
N ASN A 355 8.29 -18.31 17.67
CA ASN A 355 6.92 -17.88 17.92
C ASN A 355 6.69 -16.52 17.25
N LEU A 356 6.00 -16.50 16.16
CA LEU A 356 5.67 -15.31 15.38
C LEU A 356 4.25 -14.85 15.70
N TYR A 357 4.09 -13.66 16.23
CA TYR A 357 2.78 -13.04 16.50
C TYR A 357 2.49 -12.05 15.38
N ILE A 358 1.32 -12.16 14.73
CA ILE A 358 0.93 -11.29 13.63
C ILE A 358 -0.39 -10.59 13.95
N ALA A 359 -0.51 -9.33 13.53
CA ALA A 359 -1.75 -8.58 13.57
C ALA A 359 -2.15 -8.22 12.14
N PRO A 360 -3.39 -8.55 11.71
CA PRO A 360 -3.85 -8.28 10.36
C PRO A 360 -4.10 -6.79 10.13
N GLU A 361 -4.25 -6.41 8.87
CA GLU A 361 -4.62 -5.04 8.49
C GLU A 361 -5.98 -4.66 9.09
N GLY A 362 -6.05 -3.46 9.67
CA GLY A 362 -7.22 -2.99 10.41
C GLY A 362 -7.34 -3.50 11.85
N GLY A 363 -6.43 -4.37 12.30
CA GLY A 363 -6.46 -4.96 13.65
C GLY A 363 -7.36 -6.19 13.75
N GLY A 364 -7.54 -6.71 14.96
CA GLY A 364 -8.30 -7.94 15.21
C GLY A 364 -7.44 -9.20 15.20
N LEU A 365 -8.06 -10.37 15.06
CA LEU A 365 -7.36 -11.65 15.06
C LEU A 365 -7.13 -12.11 13.61
N PRO A 366 -5.94 -12.68 13.30
CA PRO A 366 -5.67 -13.25 12.00
C PRO A 366 -6.54 -14.49 11.74
N THR A 367 -6.94 -14.70 10.50
CA THR A 367 -7.64 -15.92 10.09
C THR A 367 -6.66 -17.10 10.03
N GLU A 368 -7.18 -18.33 10.09
CA GLU A 368 -6.35 -19.54 9.98
C GLU A 368 -5.69 -19.63 8.59
N GLU A 369 -6.35 -19.13 7.55
CA GLU A 369 -5.78 -19.07 6.20
C GLU A 369 -4.57 -18.15 6.15
N LEU A 370 -4.64 -16.97 6.80
CA LEU A 370 -3.52 -16.04 6.88
C LEU A 370 -2.35 -16.64 7.67
N LYS A 371 -2.62 -17.34 8.77
CA LYS A 371 -1.57 -18.03 9.56
C LYS A 371 -0.88 -19.10 8.73
N ASN A 372 -1.65 -19.94 8.06
CA ASN A 372 -1.11 -21.01 7.22
C ASN A 372 -0.26 -20.44 6.07
N MET A 373 -0.71 -19.36 5.43
CA MET A 373 0.05 -18.67 4.38
C MET A 373 1.39 -18.15 4.90
N VAL A 374 1.41 -17.56 6.10
CA VAL A 374 2.63 -17.06 6.74
C VAL A 374 3.57 -18.21 7.10
N GLU A 375 3.08 -19.30 7.66
CA GLU A 375 3.88 -20.49 8.00
C GLU A 375 4.50 -21.14 6.73
N GLU A 376 3.72 -21.28 5.66
CA GLU A 376 4.20 -21.78 4.38
C GLU A 376 5.28 -20.87 3.77
N TYR A 377 5.09 -19.55 3.85
CA TYR A 377 6.07 -18.57 3.37
C TYR A 377 7.44 -18.69 4.07
N PHE A 378 7.45 -18.99 5.37
CA PHE A 378 8.70 -19.16 6.13
C PHE A 378 9.35 -20.53 5.91
N GLY A 379 8.60 -21.57 5.53
CA GLY A 379 9.11 -22.93 5.37
C GLY A 379 10.37 -23.05 4.50
N ASP A 380 10.48 -22.24 3.44
CA ASP A 380 11.63 -22.19 2.53
C ASP A 380 12.69 -21.12 2.90
N ARG A 381 12.42 -20.27 3.89
CA ARG A 381 13.23 -19.09 4.22
C ARG A 381 13.86 -19.13 5.60
N GLU A 382 13.39 -20.01 6.47
CA GLU A 382 13.93 -20.21 7.81
C GLU A 382 15.16 -21.12 7.83
N MET A 383 15.87 -21.17 8.94
CA MET A 383 17.00 -22.09 9.12
C MET A 383 16.47 -23.52 9.21
N LEU A 384 17.24 -24.51 8.70
CA LEU A 384 16.90 -25.94 8.70
C LEU A 384 16.48 -26.52 10.07
N THR A 385 16.90 -25.89 11.16
CA THR A 385 16.60 -26.31 12.54
C THR A 385 15.55 -25.44 13.22
N ALA A 386 15.01 -24.45 12.53
CA ALA A 386 13.95 -23.58 13.02
C ALA A 386 12.61 -24.02 12.46
N THR A 387 11.55 -23.80 13.22
CA THR A 387 10.17 -23.99 12.78
C THR A 387 9.35 -22.81 13.26
N THR A 388 8.76 -22.09 12.33
CA THR A 388 7.90 -20.95 12.62
C THR A 388 6.51 -21.42 12.97
N VAL A 389 5.99 -20.92 14.08
CA VAL A 389 4.60 -21.12 14.51
C VAL A 389 3.96 -19.76 14.71
N VAL A 390 2.81 -19.56 14.07
CA VAL A 390 2.11 -18.28 14.06
C VAL A 390 1.05 -18.24 15.17
N PHE A 391 1.06 -17.15 15.93
CA PHE A 391 0.17 -16.93 17.07
C PHE A 391 -0.66 -15.65 16.90
N ASP A 392 -1.79 -15.61 17.63
CA ASP A 392 -2.65 -14.43 17.71
C ASP A 392 -2.00 -13.31 18.54
N PRO A 393 -2.22 -12.03 18.19
CA PRO A 393 -1.82 -10.90 19.00
C PRO A 393 -2.69 -10.81 20.25
N VAL A 394 -2.14 -10.28 21.33
CA VAL A 394 -2.89 -10.02 22.56
C VAL A 394 -3.20 -8.52 22.64
N TYR A 395 -4.48 -8.16 22.57
CA TYR A 395 -4.91 -6.77 22.73
C TYR A 395 -5.15 -6.43 24.19
N VAL A 396 -4.44 -5.42 24.69
CA VAL A 396 -4.52 -4.98 26.09
C VAL A 396 -5.30 -3.68 26.17
N PRO A 397 -6.51 -3.67 26.76
CA PRO A 397 -7.26 -2.45 26.98
C PRO A 397 -6.55 -1.56 28.00
N VAL A 398 -6.30 -0.31 27.62
CA VAL A 398 -5.75 0.75 28.47
C VAL A 398 -6.87 1.72 28.79
N ASN A 399 -7.25 1.81 30.07
CA ASN A 399 -8.27 2.73 30.52
C ASN A 399 -7.67 4.12 30.72
N VAL A 400 -8.36 5.14 30.20
CA VAL A 400 -7.91 6.54 30.19
C VAL A 400 -8.99 7.45 30.77
N SER A 401 -8.63 8.26 31.77
CA SER A 401 -9.45 9.36 32.24
C SER A 401 -8.62 10.63 32.35
N LEU A 402 -9.13 11.70 31.76
CA LEU A 402 -8.46 12.99 31.62
C LEU A 402 -9.34 14.10 32.18
N GLU A 403 -8.75 15.00 32.95
CA GLU A 403 -9.33 16.30 33.27
C GLU A 403 -8.65 17.37 32.40
N VAL A 404 -9.43 18.04 31.57
CA VAL A 404 -8.92 19.02 30.62
C VAL A 404 -9.54 20.39 30.88
N ALA A 405 -8.71 21.38 31.17
CA ALA A 405 -9.15 22.77 31.28
C ALA A 405 -9.06 23.51 29.95
N VAL A 406 -10.16 24.11 29.51
CA VAL A 406 -10.27 24.86 28.25
C VAL A 406 -10.01 26.32 28.51
N LYS A 407 -9.30 27.00 27.58
CA LYS A 407 -9.11 28.46 27.60
C LYS A 407 -10.42 29.21 27.39
N GLU A 408 -10.56 30.40 27.97
CA GLU A 408 -11.80 31.19 27.99
C GLU A 408 -12.34 31.57 26.61
N ASN A 409 -11.52 31.58 25.56
CA ASN A 409 -11.87 31.98 24.20
C ASN A 409 -12.32 30.85 23.28
N TYR A 410 -12.42 29.60 23.79
CA TYR A 410 -12.75 28.43 22.99
C TYR A 410 -14.07 27.78 23.44
N MET A 411 -14.83 27.26 22.49
CA MET A 411 -16.06 26.51 22.78
C MET A 411 -15.69 25.14 23.39
N ARG A 412 -16.27 24.86 24.56
CA ARG A 412 -15.97 23.61 25.28
C ARG A 412 -16.31 22.36 24.47
N LEU A 413 -17.44 22.36 23.75
CA LEU A 413 -17.90 21.21 22.98
C LEU A 413 -16.92 20.85 21.86
N ASP A 414 -16.35 21.83 21.19
CA ASP A 414 -15.37 21.61 20.13
C ASP A 414 -14.09 20.98 20.69
N ILE A 415 -13.62 21.48 21.84
CA ILE A 415 -12.43 20.92 22.49
C ILE A 415 -12.68 19.47 22.99
N VAL A 416 -13.87 19.16 23.51
CA VAL A 416 -14.25 17.78 23.87
C VAL A 416 -14.12 16.83 22.70
N ASN A 417 -14.62 17.24 21.53
CA ASN A 417 -14.54 16.43 20.31
C ASN A 417 -13.09 16.23 19.86
N ILE A 418 -12.31 17.33 19.79
CA ILE A 418 -10.91 17.28 19.36
C ILE A 418 -10.06 16.43 20.32
N VAL A 419 -10.27 16.57 21.64
CA VAL A 419 -9.58 15.74 22.64
C VAL A 419 -9.94 14.26 22.46
N SER A 420 -11.22 13.95 22.25
CA SER A 420 -11.68 12.57 22.04
C SER A 420 -11.10 11.97 20.77
N GLU A 421 -11.09 12.71 19.67
CA GLU A 421 -10.46 12.30 18.41
C GLU A 421 -8.95 12.08 18.59
N THR A 422 -8.27 12.99 19.31
CA THR A 422 -6.83 12.89 19.56
C THR A 422 -6.49 11.63 20.37
N VAL A 423 -7.25 11.32 21.42
CA VAL A 423 -7.04 10.12 22.23
C VAL A 423 -7.36 8.85 21.41
N GLN A 424 -8.45 8.84 20.63
CA GLN A 424 -8.77 7.74 19.76
C GLN A 424 -7.69 7.52 18.69
N LYS A 425 -7.18 8.60 18.11
CA LYS A 425 -6.07 8.55 17.14
C LYS A 425 -4.79 8.05 17.77
N PHE A 426 -4.50 8.42 19.01
CA PHE A 426 -3.31 7.95 19.75
C PHE A 426 -3.31 6.42 19.90
N PHE A 427 -4.47 5.81 20.21
CA PHE A 427 -4.62 4.37 20.35
C PHE A 427 -5.10 3.65 19.08
N SER A 428 -5.21 4.37 17.96
CA SER A 428 -5.60 3.74 16.69
C SER A 428 -4.55 2.74 16.22
N PHE A 429 -4.97 1.66 15.60
CA PHE A 429 -4.11 0.55 15.18
C PHE A 429 -2.87 0.98 14.37
N PRO A 430 -2.91 1.98 13.46
CA PRO A 430 -1.71 2.45 12.76
C PRO A 430 -0.66 3.09 13.68
N ASN A 431 -1.05 3.65 14.82
CA ASN A 431 -0.19 4.44 15.70
C ASN A 431 0.37 3.66 16.89
N VAL A 432 -0.11 2.45 17.14
CA VAL A 432 0.36 1.57 18.23
C VAL A 432 1.11 0.38 17.64
N ASP A 433 2.10 -0.18 18.34
CA ASP A 433 2.87 -1.33 17.89
C ASP A 433 2.97 -2.40 18.98
N PHE A 434 3.40 -3.61 18.61
CA PHE A 434 3.72 -4.67 19.57
C PHE A 434 4.76 -4.19 20.58
N GLY A 435 4.53 -4.50 21.87
CA GLY A 435 5.43 -4.13 22.95
C GLY A 435 5.56 -2.64 23.22
N GLN A 436 4.75 -1.80 22.58
CA GLN A 436 4.79 -0.36 22.78
C GLN A 436 4.15 0.03 24.11
N CYS A 437 4.99 0.40 25.06
CA CYS A 437 4.52 0.91 26.35
C CYS A 437 3.81 2.24 26.18
N VAL A 438 2.77 2.47 26.97
CA VAL A 438 2.03 3.74 26.99
C VAL A 438 2.54 4.58 28.16
N PHE A 439 3.20 5.70 27.84
CA PHE A 439 3.71 6.62 28.85
C PHE A 439 2.71 7.74 29.12
N THR A 440 2.60 8.13 30.39
CA THR A 440 1.76 9.27 30.81
C THR A 440 2.15 10.56 30.12
N SER A 441 3.47 10.79 29.93
CA SER A 441 4.02 11.97 29.25
C SER A 441 3.56 12.12 27.82
N ASP A 442 3.50 11.02 27.08
CA ASP A 442 3.19 11.05 25.65
C ASP A 442 1.73 11.37 25.40
N LEU A 443 0.85 10.79 26.22
CA LEU A 443 -0.60 11.08 26.14
C LEU A 443 -0.90 12.52 26.58
N VAL A 444 -0.30 12.97 27.69
CA VAL A 444 -0.46 14.36 28.14
C VAL A 444 0.06 15.34 27.10
N SER A 445 1.24 15.08 26.53
CA SER A 445 1.81 15.95 25.48
C SER A 445 0.94 16.01 24.24
N ALA A 446 0.35 14.88 23.82
CA ALA A 446 -0.54 14.84 22.66
C ALA A 446 -1.81 15.67 22.87
N VAL A 447 -2.38 15.67 24.07
CA VAL A 447 -3.59 16.46 24.38
C VAL A 447 -3.25 17.93 24.70
N ASP A 448 -2.13 18.21 25.34
CA ASP A 448 -1.69 19.59 25.66
C ASP A 448 -1.31 20.39 24.39
N ALA A 449 -0.90 19.69 23.32
CA ALA A 449 -0.62 20.30 22.02
C ALA A 449 -1.86 20.85 21.30
N ILE A 450 -3.07 20.54 21.77
CA ILE A 450 -4.33 21.01 21.16
C ILE A 450 -4.49 22.50 21.47
N GLU A 451 -4.65 23.29 20.41
CA GLU A 451 -4.95 24.73 20.56
C GLU A 451 -6.29 24.93 21.29
N GLY A 452 -6.28 25.66 22.38
CA GLY A 452 -7.48 25.86 23.22
C GLY A 452 -7.44 25.07 24.54
N VAL A 453 -6.58 24.11 24.70
CA VAL A 453 -6.30 23.46 25.98
C VAL A 453 -5.39 24.36 26.82
N ARG A 454 -5.73 24.53 28.09
CA ARG A 454 -4.96 25.32 29.06
C ARG A 454 -4.01 24.42 29.87
N TYR A 455 -4.51 23.28 30.32
CA TYR A 455 -3.73 22.22 30.97
C TYR A 455 -4.50 20.90 30.94
N VAL A 456 -3.77 19.82 31.07
CA VAL A 456 -4.27 18.44 31.13
C VAL A 456 -3.82 17.78 32.42
N ASN A 457 -4.74 17.15 33.13
CA ASN A 457 -4.45 16.29 34.26
C ASN A 457 -4.94 14.87 33.99
N LEU A 458 -4.04 13.90 34.05
CA LEU A 458 -4.38 12.50 33.83
C LEU A 458 -4.79 11.88 35.17
N THR A 459 -6.04 11.44 35.26
CA THR A 459 -6.61 10.85 36.49
C THR A 459 -6.59 9.32 36.48
N VAL A 460 -6.64 8.69 35.28
CA VAL A 460 -6.48 7.25 35.11
C VAL A 460 -5.65 6.97 33.85
N LEU A 461 -4.61 6.16 33.99
CA LEU A 461 -3.91 5.49 32.89
C LEU A 461 -3.45 4.13 33.42
N SER A 462 -4.18 3.08 33.14
CA SER A 462 -3.94 1.76 33.73
C SER A 462 -4.60 0.65 32.91
N ARG A 463 -4.10 -0.59 33.04
CA ARG A 463 -4.79 -1.80 32.61
C ARG A 463 -6.03 -2.06 33.48
N ASP A 464 -5.98 -1.65 34.75
CA ASP A 464 -7.07 -1.77 35.70
C ASP A 464 -7.99 -0.53 35.68
N VAL A 465 -9.07 -0.59 36.43
CA VAL A 465 -10.08 0.50 36.49
C VAL A 465 -9.52 1.76 37.17
N THR A 466 -8.49 1.63 37.99
CA THR A 466 -7.91 2.75 38.79
C THR A 466 -6.38 2.72 38.73
N GLY A 467 -5.79 3.90 38.79
CA GLY A 467 -4.34 4.11 38.85
C GLY A 467 -3.83 5.02 37.76
N VAL A 468 -2.78 5.77 38.06
CA VAL A 468 -2.05 6.61 37.13
C VAL A 468 -0.61 6.15 37.07
N GLY A 469 -0.17 5.67 35.93
CA GLY A 469 1.21 5.22 35.73
C GLY A 469 1.49 4.83 34.30
N ASN A 470 2.75 4.61 33.98
CA ASN A 470 3.13 4.08 32.69
C ASN A 470 2.62 2.64 32.55
N VAL A 471 1.93 2.36 31.46
CA VAL A 471 1.43 1.01 31.17
C VAL A 471 2.49 0.24 30.40
N ILE A 472 3.07 -0.76 31.05
CA ILE A 472 4.07 -1.64 30.43
C ILE A 472 3.33 -2.70 29.60
N ILE A 473 3.72 -2.83 28.35
CA ILE A 473 3.15 -3.75 27.37
C ILE A 473 4.20 -4.82 27.06
N SER A 474 3.80 -6.10 27.09
CA SER A 474 4.69 -7.22 26.74
C SER A 474 4.91 -7.29 25.22
N ALA A 475 5.97 -7.95 24.79
CA ALA A 475 6.36 -7.96 23.37
C ALA A 475 5.31 -8.56 22.40
N ASN A 476 4.40 -9.41 22.88
CA ASN A 476 3.28 -9.98 22.10
C ASN A 476 1.95 -9.25 22.31
N GLU A 477 1.97 -8.15 23.05
CA GLU A 477 0.78 -7.36 23.34
C GLU A 477 0.73 -6.08 22.51
N ILE A 478 -0.48 -5.64 22.16
CA ILE A 478 -0.76 -4.35 21.50
C ILE A 478 -1.72 -3.56 22.39
N PRO A 479 -1.38 -2.31 22.77
CA PRO A 479 -2.29 -1.49 23.56
C PRO A 479 -3.47 -1.01 22.71
N VAL A 480 -4.68 -1.06 23.29
CA VAL A 480 -5.91 -0.52 22.67
C VAL A 480 -6.65 0.36 23.66
N LEU A 481 -7.42 1.32 23.18
CA LEU A 481 -8.22 2.16 24.06
C LEU A 481 -9.30 1.32 24.75
N GLY A 482 -9.26 1.32 26.07
CA GLY A 482 -10.27 0.71 26.94
C GLY A 482 -11.40 1.70 27.28
N ALA A 483 -11.79 1.75 28.56
CA ALA A 483 -12.75 2.75 29.02
C ALA A 483 -12.13 4.16 28.94
N TYR A 484 -12.85 5.08 28.27
CA TYR A 484 -12.43 6.47 28.11
C TYR A 484 -13.45 7.43 28.73
N THR A 485 -13.01 8.23 29.70
CA THR A 485 -13.86 9.20 30.39
C THR A 485 -13.16 10.55 30.47
N PRO A 486 -13.45 11.47 29.52
CA PRO A 486 -12.94 12.83 29.56
C PRO A 486 -13.80 13.70 30.50
N ASP A 487 -13.19 14.45 31.39
CA ASP A 487 -13.81 15.54 32.13
C ASP A 487 -13.24 16.88 31.63
N VAL A 488 -14.06 17.62 30.89
CA VAL A 488 -13.64 18.87 30.24
C VAL A 488 -14.41 20.03 30.83
N PHE A 489 -13.72 21.00 31.38
CA PHE A 489 -14.29 22.16 32.06
C PHE A 489 -13.66 23.50 31.61
N GLY A 490 -14.32 24.61 31.91
CA GLY A 490 -13.94 25.93 31.42
C GLY A 490 -14.46 26.20 30.00
N GLY A 491 -13.91 27.20 29.35
CA GLY A 491 -14.32 27.62 28.02
C GLY A 491 -15.72 28.29 27.94
N ILE A 492 -16.17 28.57 26.72
CA ILE A 492 -17.52 29.05 26.42
C ILE A 492 -18.44 27.82 26.31
N MET A 493 -19.66 27.94 26.87
CA MET A 493 -20.70 26.87 26.75
C MET A 493 -21.34 26.87 25.37
#